data_7f396f9ae663fb325e4a2762213f3a17
#
_entry.id   7f396f9ae663fb325e4a2762213f3a17
#
_cell.length_a   1.000
_cell.length_b   1.000
_cell.length_c   1.000
_cell.angle_alpha   90.00
_cell.angle_beta   90.00
_cell.angle_gamma   90.00
#
_symmetry.space_group_name_H-M   'P 1'
#
loop_
_entity.id
_entity.type
_entity.pdbx_description
1 polymer ?
#
loop_
_entity_poly.entity_id
_entity_poly.type
_entity_poly.pdbx_seq_one_letter_code
_entity_poly.pdbx_strand_id
1 'polypeptide(L)' 'MPKSVQAVFRDLVKDLELKGPDQPGWANYSKLSKNEYHCHLSYKWIACWRHEKNTVIIEVYYAGSRENAPY' A
#
# COMPACT_ATOMS: atom_id res chain seq x y z
N MET A 1 -0.90 -14.45 -4.38
CA MET A 1 -2.01 -13.58 -3.90
C MET A 1 -3.30 -13.98 -4.60
N PRO A 2 -4.40 -14.22 -3.86
CA PRO A 2 -5.69 -14.59 -4.48
C PRO A 2 -6.19 -13.53 -5.46
N LYS A 3 -6.96 -13.97 -6.45
CA LYS A 3 -7.48 -13.04 -7.48
C LYS A 3 -8.33 -11.92 -6.90
N SER A 4 -9.13 -12.23 -5.86
CA SER A 4 -9.95 -11.21 -5.21
C SER A 4 -9.08 -10.14 -4.55
N VAL A 5 -7.95 -10.52 -3.98
CA VAL A 5 -7.01 -9.59 -3.37
C VAL A 5 -6.25 -8.81 -4.43
N GLN A 6 -5.93 -9.46 -5.56
CA GLN A 6 -5.29 -8.75 -6.68
C GLN A 6 -6.19 -7.62 -7.21
N ALA A 7 -7.51 -7.85 -7.24
CA ALA A 7 -8.44 -6.80 -7.65
C ALA A 7 -8.43 -5.63 -6.66
N VAL A 8 -8.40 -5.92 -5.37
CA VAL A 8 -8.30 -4.89 -4.34
C VAL A 8 -6.98 -4.12 -4.48
N PHE A 9 -5.89 -4.83 -4.75
CA PHE A 9 -4.60 -4.20 -4.96
C PHE A 9 -4.60 -3.24 -6.15
N ARG A 10 -5.26 -3.62 -7.24
CA ARG A 10 -5.41 -2.72 -8.40
C ARG A 10 -6.18 -1.46 -8.03
N ASP A 11 -7.19 -1.57 -7.18
CA ASP A 11 -7.93 -0.40 -6.70
C ASP A 11 -7.02 0.52 -5.87
N LEU A 12 -6.15 -0.07 -5.03
CA LEU A 12 -5.19 0.71 -4.27
C LEU A 12 -4.25 1.46 -5.19
N VAL A 13 -3.71 0.80 -6.22
CA VAL A 13 -2.80 1.45 -7.16
C VAL A 13 -3.48 2.65 -7.83
N LYS A 14 -4.74 2.50 -8.23
CA LYS A 14 -5.49 3.62 -8.80
C LYS A 14 -5.65 4.76 -7.81
N ASP A 15 -5.96 4.45 -6.56
CA ASP A 15 -6.10 5.48 -5.53
C ASP A 15 -4.78 6.20 -5.29
N LEU A 16 -3.66 5.46 -5.27
CA LEU A 16 -2.34 6.08 -5.13
C LEU A 16 -2.04 7.04 -6.28
N GLU A 17 -2.42 6.68 -7.50
CA GLU A 17 -2.22 7.53 -8.66
C GLU A 17 -3.08 8.79 -8.60
N LEU A 18 -4.31 8.67 -8.10
CA LEU A 18 -5.28 9.77 -8.10
C LEU A 18 -5.16 10.68 -6.89
N LYS A 19 -4.85 10.12 -5.72
CA LYS A 19 -4.93 10.83 -4.45
C LYS A 19 -3.57 10.99 -3.75
N GLY A 20 -2.53 10.33 -4.24
CA GLY A 20 -1.21 10.39 -3.64
C GLY A 20 -1.00 9.35 -2.56
N PRO A 21 0.11 9.45 -1.79
CA PRO A 21 0.50 8.39 -0.85
C PRO A 21 -0.36 8.30 0.40
N ASP A 22 -1.09 9.35 0.78
CA ASP A 22 -1.94 9.33 1.96
C ASP A 22 -3.27 8.68 1.63
N GLN A 23 -3.56 7.54 2.28
CA GLN A 23 -4.75 6.75 2.01
C GLN A 23 -5.51 6.40 3.30
N PRO A 24 -5.96 7.39 4.05
CA PRO A 24 -6.59 7.13 5.37
C PRO A 24 -7.90 6.34 5.29
N GLY A 25 -8.52 6.28 4.12
CA GLY A 25 -9.72 5.48 3.92
C GLY A 25 -9.49 3.98 3.80
N TRP A 26 -8.24 3.55 3.62
CA TRP A 26 -7.92 2.15 3.50
C TRP A 26 -7.77 1.49 4.87
N ALA A 27 -8.11 0.19 4.94
CA ALA A 27 -8.10 -0.55 6.19
C ALA A 27 -6.70 -0.59 6.80
N ASN A 28 -6.62 -0.27 8.08
CA ASN A 28 -5.37 -0.28 8.85
C ASN A 28 -4.23 0.51 8.22
N TYR A 29 -4.58 1.56 7.47
CA TYR A 29 -3.58 2.46 6.91
C TYR A 29 -2.75 3.09 8.02
N SER A 30 -1.43 3.09 7.85
CA SER A 30 -0.54 3.86 8.73
C SER A 30 0.78 4.14 8.04
N LYS A 31 1.49 5.12 8.57
CA LYS A 31 2.86 5.40 8.12
C LYS A 31 3.82 4.51 8.90
N LEU A 32 4.70 3.84 8.17
CA LEU A 32 5.76 3.04 8.78
C LEU A 32 6.97 3.88 9.11
N SER A 33 7.22 4.91 8.32
CA SER A 33 8.30 5.87 8.53
C SER A 33 7.95 7.15 7.80
N LYS A 34 8.90 8.09 7.73
CA LYS A 34 8.68 9.39 7.11
C LYS A 34 8.16 9.28 5.67
N ASN A 35 8.64 8.31 4.91
CA ASN A 35 8.30 8.16 3.49
C ASN A 35 7.68 6.81 3.16
N GLU A 36 7.32 6.01 4.16
CA GLU A 36 6.82 4.66 3.96
C GLU A 36 5.46 4.49 4.60
N TYR A 37 4.59 3.74 3.91
CA TYR A 37 3.20 3.60 4.27
C TYR A 37 2.76 2.15 4.07
N HIS A 38 1.69 1.76 4.74
CA HIS A 38 1.06 0.47 4.47
C HIS A 38 -0.44 0.53 4.70
N CYS A 39 -1.14 -0.46 4.13
CA CYS A 39 -2.54 -0.71 4.43
C CYS A 39 -2.82 -2.20 4.26
N HIS A 40 -3.99 -2.64 4.72
CA HIS A 40 -4.43 -4.01 4.54
C HIS A 40 -5.32 -4.10 3.31
N LEU A 41 -5.00 -5.04 2.42
CA LEU A 41 -5.84 -5.36 1.27
C LEU A 41 -6.97 -6.30 1.70
N SER A 42 -6.68 -7.15 2.68
CA SER A 42 -7.64 -8.02 3.35
C SER A 42 -7.01 -8.49 4.65
N TYR A 43 -7.65 -9.43 5.34
CA TYR A 43 -7.18 -9.89 6.65
C TYR A 43 -5.73 -10.34 6.67
N LYS A 44 -5.30 -11.08 5.63
CA LYS A 44 -3.96 -11.66 5.58
C LYS A 44 -3.01 -10.97 4.60
N TRP A 45 -3.50 -10.04 3.82
CA TRP A 45 -2.73 -9.47 2.72
C TRP A 45 -2.59 -7.97 2.88
N ILE A 46 -1.36 -7.49 2.71
CA ILE A 46 -1.06 -6.07 2.87
C ILE A 46 -0.29 -5.55 1.67
N ALA A 47 -0.24 -4.23 1.56
CA ALA A 47 0.63 -3.54 0.62
C ALA A 47 1.41 -2.47 1.36
N CYS A 48 2.67 -2.28 0.95
CA CYS A 48 3.54 -1.23 1.46
C CYS A 48 4.03 -0.40 0.29
N TRP A 49 4.05 0.91 0.46
CA TRP A 49 4.57 1.79 -0.59
C TRP A 49 5.40 2.89 0.05
N ARG A 50 6.24 3.51 -0.80
CA ARG A 50 7.04 4.66 -0.38
C ARG A 50 6.89 5.79 -1.36
N HIS A 51 7.07 7.00 -0.86
CA HIS A 51 7.03 8.20 -1.68
C HIS A 51 8.14 9.15 -1.20
N GLU A 52 9.19 9.27 -1.98
CA GLU A 52 10.29 10.17 -1.66
C GLU A 52 9.85 11.62 -1.80
N LYS A 53 10.35 12.47 -0.92
CA LYS A 53 9.86 13.83 -0.74
C LYS A 53 9.88 14.70 -2.00
N ASN A 54 10.84 14.53 -2.88
CA ASN A 54 10.99 15.39 -4.07
C ASN A 54 10.74 14.63 -5.37
N THR A 55 9.93 13.58 -5.33
CA THR A 55 9.59 12.82 -6.52
C THR A 55 8.09 12.81 -6.73
N VAL A 56 7.69 12.54 -7.98
CA VAL A 56 6.28 12.33 -8.31
C VAL A 56 5.92 10.85 -8.37
N ILE A 57 6.91 9.98 -8.12
CA ILE A 57 6.74 8.54 -8.24
C ILE A 57 6.45 7.93 -6.87
N ILE A 58 5.38 7.14 -6.79
CA ILE A 58 5.06 6.33 -5.63
C ILE A 58 5.46 4.90 -5.97
N GLU A 59 6.32 4.31 -5.15
CA GLU A 59 6.80 2.95 -5.39
C GLU A 59 6.13 1.98 -4.43
N VAL A 60 5.41 1.00 -4.96
CA VAL A 60 4.92 -0.11 -4.16
C VAL A 60 6.05 -1.13 -4.07
N TYR A 61 6.63 -1.25 -2.89
CA TYR A 61 7.77 -2.15 -2.71
C TYR A 61 7.41 -3.49 -2.09
N TYR A 62 6.17 -3.65 -1.66
CA TYR A 62 5.71 -4.94 -1.14
C TYR A 62 4.20 -5.07 -1.32
N ALA A 63 3.77 -6.23 -1.78
CA ALA A 63 2.38 -6.61 -1.79
C ALA A 63 2.34 -8.12 -1.59
N GLY A 64 1.85 -8.56 -0.44
CA GLY A 64 1.88 -9.97 -0.12
C GLY A 64 1.30 -10.25 1.26
N SER A 65 1.67 -11.40 1.83
CA SER A 65 1.14 -11.82 3.11
C SER A 65 1.62 -10.94 4.25
N ARG A 66 0.77 -10.77 5.25
CA ARG A 66 1.11 -10.02 6.45
C ARG A 66 2.29 -10.65 7.21
N GLU A 67 2.38 -11.98 7.18
CA GLU A 67 3.45 -12.70 7.89
C GLU A 67 4.84 -12.40 7.36
N ASN A 68 4.94 -12.11 6.07
CA ASN A 68 6.22 -11.84 5.42
C ASN A 68 6.47 -10.35 5.19
N ALA A 69 5.68 -9.49 5.82
CA ALA A 69 5.80 -8.05 5.64
C ALA A 69 7.17 -7.54 6.12
N PRO A 70 7.74 -6.53 5.43
CA PRO A 70 9.09 -6.04 5.75
C PRO A 70 9.17 -5.10 6.96
N TYR A 71 8.11 -5.03 7.75
CA TYR A 71 8.14 -4.18 8.95
C TYR A 71 7.84 -4.93 10.23
#